data_2e13d5020de66003774566f4d952e4cb
#
_entry.id   2e13d5020de66003774566f4d952e4cb
#
_cell.length_a   1.000
_cell.length_b   1.000
_cell.length_c   1.000
_cell.angle_alpha   90.00
_cell.angle_beta   90.00
_cell.angle_gamma   90.00
#
_symmetry.space_group_name_H-M   'P 1'
#
loop_
_entity.id
_entity.type
_entity.pdbx_description
1 polymer ?
#
loop_
_entity_poly.entity_id
_entity_poly.type
_entity_poly.pdbx_seq_one_letter_code
_entity_poly.pdbx_strand_id
1 'polypeptide(L)'
;MSTHGIAWFPQYINYDSLRTLRDDWNTNCIRLAMYTAEYGGYCAGGDKEQLKQLVKDGVSYATELGMYVIVDWHILSDCDPNQNKDEAIAFFREMAEVFADNDNVLYEICNEPNGGTSWDSIKSYAEEVIPVIRAQKPDAVILVGTPTWSQEIDKAAASPLDDS
;
A
#
# COMPACT_ATOMS: atom_id res chain seq x y z
N MET A 1 0.52 -10.28 2.73
CA MET A 1 1.37 -10.41 3.94
C MET A 1 1.25 -9.12 4.72
N SER A 2 1.38 -9.15 6.03
CA SER A 2 1.13 -7.98 6.89
C SER A 2 2.40 -7.57 7.62
N THR A 3 2.63 -6.25 7.71
CA THR A 3 3.69 -5.67 8.56
C THR A 3 3.22 -5.51 10.02
N HIS A 4 1.98 -5.83 10.32
CA HIS A 4 1.37 -5.66 11.63
C HIS A 4 2.15 -6.41 12.72
N GLY A 5 2.58 -5.68 13.76
CA GLY A 5 3.55 -6.13 14.76
C GLY A 5 3.06 -7.18 15.76
N ILE A 6 1.81 -7.62 15.72
CA ILE A 6 1.32 -8.67 16.61
C ILE A 6 0.96 -9.91 15.82
N ALA A 7 1.71 -10.96 16.03
CA ALA A 7 1.38 -12.35 15.76
C ALA A 7 1.01 -12.70 14.30
N TRP A 8 0.90 -11.76 13.42
CA TRP A 8 0.35 -11.95 12.10
C TRP A 8 1.36 -11.57 11.03
N PHE A 9 2.34 -12.44 10.82
CA PHE A 9 2.95 -12.51 9.52
C PHE A 9 4.19 -11.67 9.17
N PRO A 10 4.71 -10.69 9.96
CA PRO A 10 5.98 -10.07 9.58
C PRO A 10 7.10 -11.13 9.45
N GLN A 11 7.05 -12.20 10.23
CA GLN A 11 7.98 -13.32 10.12
C GLN A 11 7.89 -14.09 8.80
N TYR A 12 6.79 -13.96 8.05
CA TYR A 12 6.63 -14.59 6.73
C TYR A 12 7.04 -13.68 5.57
N ILE A 13 7.40 -12.43 5.83
CA ILE A 13 8.05 -11.57 4.83
C ILE A 13 9.53 -11.98 4.79
N ASN A 14 9.80 -13.08 4.15
CA ASN A 14 11.14 -13.63 3.93
C ASN A 14 11.21 -14.37 2.60
N TYR A 15 12.42 -14.54 2.09
CA TYR A 15 12.67 -15.13 0.79
C TYR A 15 12.06 -16.52 0.63
N ASP A 16 12.23 -17.41 1.61
CA ASP A 16 11.75 -18.79 1.54
C ASP A 16 10.23 -18.88 1.49
N SER A 17 9.52 -18.03 2.25
CA SER A 17 8.07 -17.97 2.20
C SER A 17 7.56 -17.49 0.84
N LEU A 18 8.16 -16.43 0.28
CA LEU A 18 7.79 -15.92 -1.04
C LEU A 18 8.11 -16.93 -2.13
N ARG A 19 9.26 -17.59 -2.05
CA ARG A 19 9.64 -18.66 -2.96
C ARG A 19 8.63 -19.81 -2.94
N THR A 20 8.20 -20.24 -1.75
CA THR A 20 7.16 -21.28 -1.61
C THR A 20 5.84 -20.85 -2.27
N LEU A 21 5.41 -19.60 -2.05
CA LEU A 21 4.21 -19.08 -2.72
C LEU A 21 4.35 -19.08 -4.24
N ARG A 22 5.50 -18.71 -4.78
CA ARG A 22 5.76 -18.76 -6.22
C ARG A 22 5.79 -20.20 -6.75
N ASP A 23 6.58 -21.08 -6.13
CA ASP A 23 6.91 -22.39 -6.69
C ASP A 23 5.79 -23.42 -6.48
N ASP A 24 5.18 -23.44 -5.29
CA ASP A 24 4.18 -24.44 -4.92
C ASP A 24 2.74 -23.97 -5.22
N TRP A 25 2.50 -22.65 -5.20
CA TRP A 25 1.16 -22.07 -5.35
C TRP A 25 0.96 -21.31 -6.67
N ASN A 26 2.02 -21.19 -7.49
CA ASN A 26 2.03 -20.39 -8.72
C ASN A 26 1.62 -18.93 -8.51
N THR A 27 1.96 -18.37 -7.36
CA THR A 27 1.70 -16.96 -7.05
C THR A 27 2.65 -16.09 -7.86
N ASN A 28 2.12 -15.10 -8.57
CA ASN A 28 2.91 -14.15 -9.35
C ASN A 28 2.85 -12.71 -8.82
N CYS A 29 2.05 -12.46 -7.79
CA CYS A 29 1.92 -11.17 -7.14
C CYS A 29 1.71 -11.37 -5.65
N ILE A 30 2.40 -10.58 -4.82
CA ILE A 30 2.15 -10.50 -3.37
C ILE A 30 1.71 -9.10 -2.98
N ARG A 31 1.06 -8.97 -1.85
CA ARG A 31 0.66 -7.70 -1.26
C ARG A 31 1.28 -7.55 0.13
N LEU A 32 1.97 -6.44 0.34
CA LEU A 32 2.58 -6.06 1.61
C LEU A 32 1.69 -4.99 2.27
N ALA A 33 0.90 -5.40 3.23
CA ALA A 33 -0.06 -4.55 3.92
C ALA A 33 0.62 -3.79 5.06
N MET A 34 0.88 -2.49 4.86
CA MET A 34 1.35 -1.58 5.90
C MET A 34 0.15 -1.10 6.72
N TYR A 35 -0.17 -1.80 7.80
CA TYR A 35 -1.22 -1.38 8.72
C TYR A 35 -0.90 -0.04 9.36
N THR A 36 -1.91 0.83 9.42
CA THR A 36 -1.81 2.23 9.88
C THR A 36 -2.19 2.38 11.35
N ALA A 37 -3.47 2.33 11.66
CA ALA A 37 -4.03 2.63 12.97
C ALA A 37 -4.16 1.43 13.90
N GLU A 38 -3.92 0.22 13.43
CA GLU A 38 -3.99 -0.99 14.23
C GLU A 38 -2.83 -1.05 15.25
N TYR A 39 -3.01 -1.78 16.33
CA TYR A 39 -1.99 -1.88 17.39
C TYR A 39 -0.62 -2.31 16.82
N GLY A 40 0.40 -1.51 17.08
CA GLY A 40 1.73 -1.72 16.52
C GLY A 40 1.86 -1.38 15.04
N GLY A 41 0.83 -0.78 14.44
CA GLY A 41 0.86 -0.25 13.08
C GLY A 41 1.68 1.02 12.97
N TYR A 42 1.89 1.46 11.75
CA TYR A 42 2.77 2.58 11.40
C TYR A 42 2.41 3.89 12.11
N CYS A 43 1.10 4.17 12.28
CA CYS A 43 0.57 5.35 12.96
C CYS A 43 0.15 5.07 14.41
N ALA A 44 0.31 3.83 14.90
CA ALA A 44 -0.18 3.38 16.20
C ALA A 44 0.93 2.76 17.07
N GLY A 45 2.08 3.42 17.12
CA GLY A 45 3.20 3.08 18.00
C GLY A 45 4.14 2.01 17.46
N GLY A 46 4.01 1.60 16.21
CA GLY A 46 4.97 0.74 15.53
C GLY A 46 6.29 1.45 15.28
N ASP A 47 7.38 0.69 15.22
CA ASP A 47 8.68 1.19 14.78
C ASP A 47 8.64 1.43 13.26
N LYS A 48 8.46 2.69 12.87
CA LYS A 48 8.31 3.09 11.46
C LYS A 48 9.48 2.65 10.59
N GLU A 49 10.69 2.73 11.08
CA GLU A 49 11.87 2.34 10.31
C GLU A 49 11.92 0.83 10.09
N GLN A 50 11.62 0.06 11.13
CA GLN A 50 11.53 -1.39 11.01
C GLN A 50 10.40 -1.82 10.06
N LEU A 51 9.23 -1.18 10.15
CA LEU A 51 8.09 -1.48 9.28
C LEU A 51 8.40 -1.14 7.81
N LYS A 52 9.05 0.00 7.55
CA LYS A 52 9.52 0.36 6.20
C LYS A 52 10.57 -0.64 5.69
N GLN A 53 11.48 -1.08 6.56
CA GLN A 53 12.49 -2.06 6.16
C GLN A 53 11.86 -3.39 5.77
N LEU A 54 10.83 -3.86 6.49
CA LEU A 54 10.07 -5.06 6.09
C LEU A 54 9.45 -4.94 4.69
N VAL A 55 8.93 -3.77 4.34
CA VAL A 55 8.41 -3.53 2.98
C VAL A 55 9.56 -3.58 1.96
N LYS A 56 10.69 -2.93 2.25
CA LYS A 56 11.87 -2.93 1.37
C LYS A 56 12.40 -4.34 1.14
N ASP A 57 12.51 -5.12 2.20
CA ASP A 57 12.95 -6.52 2.13
C ASP A 57 11.96 -7.36 1.30
N GLY A 58 10.66 -7.23 1.55
CA GLY A 58 9.62 -7.94 0.80
C GLY A 58 9.63 -7.61 -0.69
N VAL A 59 9.82 -6.34 -1.05
CA VAL A 59 9.97 -5.93 -2.46
C VAL A 59 11.23 -6.53 -3.07
N SER A 60 12.37 -6.49 -2.35
CA SER A 60 13.62 -7.08 -2.83
C SER A 60 13.48 -8.57 -3.12
N TYR A 61 12.88 -9.34 -2.20
CA TYR A 61 12.62 -10.78 -2.39
C TYR A 61 11.67 -11.05 -3.56
N ALA A 62 10.59 -10.30 -3.69
CA ALA A 62 9.64 -10.45 -4.78
C ALA A 62 10.30 -10.15 -6.13
N THR A 63 11.12 -9.10 -6.21
CA THR A 63 11.86 -8.71 -7.42
C THR A 63 12.84 -9.83 -7.84
N GLU A 64 13.62 -10.35 -6.90
CA GLU A 64 14.55 -11.48 -7.18
C GLU A 64 13.80 -12.74 -7.66
N LEU A 65 12.60 -12.96 -7.14
CA LEU A 65 11.75 -14.09 -7.52
C LEU A 65 10.92 -13.85 -8.80
N GLY A 66 11.02 -12.68 -9.43
CA GLY A 66 10.26 -12.32 -10.63
C GLY A 66 8.75 -12.17 -10.38
N MET A 67 8.35 -11.76 -9.18
CA MET A 67 6.97 -11.55 -8.77
C MET A 67 6.63 -10.06 -8.75
N TYR A 68 5.39 -9.71 -9.04
CA TYR A 68 4.84 -8.39 -8.75
C TYR A 68 4.60 -8.22 -7.25
N VAL A 69 4.63 -6.98 -6.80
CA VAL A 69 4.35 -6.65 -5.39
C VAL A 69 3.51 -5.38 -5.28
N ILE A 70 2.46 -5.46 -4.48
CA ILE A 70 1.62 -4.31 -4.12
C ILE A 70 2.09 -3.80 -2.76
N VAL A 71 2.56 -2.56 -2.73
CA VAL A 71 2.85 -1.82 -1.49
C VAL A 71 1.59 -1.08 -1.08
N ASP A 72 0.98 -1.52 -0.01
CA ASP A 72 -0.35 -1.12 0.43
C ASP A 72 -0.32 -0.33 1.73
N TRP A 73 -0.89 0.88 1.69
CA TRP A 73 -1.22 1.67 2.86
C TRP A 73 -2.55 1.18 3.43
N HIS A 74 -2.44 0.28 4.43
CA HIS A 74 -3.55 -0.55 4.88
C HIS A 74 -4.37 0.15 5.96
N ILE A 75 -5.21 1.10 5.55
CA ILE A 75 -6.22 1.65 6.44
C ILE A 75 -7.27 0.58 6.78
N LEU A 76 -7.78 0.61 7.98
CA LEU A 76 -8.85 -0.30 8.44
C LEU A 76 -9.74 0.40 9.46
N SER A 77 -9.32 0.47 10.75
CA SER A 77 -10.09 1.17 11.79
C SER A 77 -10.06 2.69 11.66
N ASP A 78 -9.07 3.24 10.98
CA ASP A 78 -8.97 4.65 10.61
C ASP A 78 -9.87 5.06 9.41
N CYS A 79 -10.61 4.14 8.82
CA CYS A 79 -11.71 4.34 7.88
C CYS A 79 -11.47 5.34 6.73
N ASP A 80 -11.08 6.58 7.04
CA ASP A 80 -10.81 7.67 6.10
C ASP A 80 -9.30 7.86 5.95
N PRO A 81 -8.73 7.72 4.74
CA PRO A 81 -7.29 7.85 4.50
C PRO A 81 -6.74 9.24 4.87
N ASN A 82 -7.59 10.27 4.93
CA ASN A 82 -7.18 11.61 5.35
C ASN A 82 -6.75 11.68 6.83
N GLN A 83 -7.14 10.73 7.68
CA GLN A 83 -6.75 10.75 9.10
C GLN A 83 -5.23 10.70 9.29
N ASN A 84 -4.54 9.96 8.44
CA ASN A 84 -3.09 9.80 8.49
C ASN A 84 -2.40 10.24 7.17
N LYS A 85 -2.98 11.22 6.48
CA LYS A 85 -2.54 11.65 5.15
C LYS A 85 -1.07 12.08 5.10
N ASP A 86 -0.62 12.91 6.04
CA ASP A 86 0.76 13.41 6.06
C ASP A 86 1.77 12.25 6.22
N GLU A 87 1.41 11.24 6.99
CA GLU A 87 2.23 10.03 7.15
C GLU A 87 2.23 9.18 5.86
N ALA A 88 1.09 9.08 5.18
CA ALA A 88 0.99 8.40 3.88
C ALA A 88 1.86 9.10 2.83
N ILE A 89 1.81 10.43 2.76
CA ILE A 89 2.64 11.24 1.87
C ILE A 89 4.13 11.01 2.13
N ALA A 90 4.54 11.00 3.40
CA ALA A 90 5.93 10.76 3.77
C ALA A 90 6.37 9.33 3.40
N PHE A 91 5.53 8.34 3.69
CA PHE A 91 5.77 6.94 3.38
C PHE A 91 5.90 6.71 1.87
N PHE A 92 4.94 7.16 1.06
CA PHE A 92 4.97 6.95 -0.38
C PHE A 92 6.08 7.72 -1.09
N ARG A 93 6.45 8.90 -0.59
CA ARG A 93 7.62 9.63 -1.11
C ARG A 93 8.88 8.78 -0.99
N GLU A 94 9.13 8.20 0.19
CA GLU A 94 10.29 7.36 0.42
C GLU A 94 10.22 6.05 -0.39
N MET A 95 9.06 5.37 -0.37
CA MET A 95 8.92 4.11 -1.09
C MET A 95 9.05 4.29 -2.61
N ALA A 96 8.45 5.33 -3.17
CA ALA A 96 8.55 5.60 -4.61
C ALA A 96 9.99 5.99 -5.03
N GLU A 97 10.73 6.72 -4.18
CA GLU A 97 12.15 7.01 -4.41
C GLU A 97 13.00 5.73 -4.38
N VAL A 98 12.80 4.89 -3.36
CA VAL A 98 13.56 3.63 -3.19
C VAL A 98 13.28 2.64 -4.33
N PHE A 99 12.05 2.59 -4.83
CA PHE A 99 11.62 1.64 -5.86
C PHE A 99 11.50 2.27 -7.26
N ALA A 100 12.11 3.42 -7.51
CA ALA A 100 11.99 4.12 -8.79
C ALA A 100 12.38 3.24 -9.99
N ASP A 101 13.37 2.38 -9.83
CA ASP A 101 13.87 1.47 -10.87
C ASP A 101 13.18 0.08 -10.86
N ASN A 102 12.18 -0.13 -10.00
CA ASN A 102 11.46 -1.39 -9.89
C ASN A 102 10.17 -1.38 -10.72
N ASP A 103 10.14 -2.11 -11.84
CA ASP A 103 8.96 -2.19 -12.72
C ASP A 103 7.87 -3.18 -12.23
N ASN A 104 8.15 -3.90 -11.16
CA ASN A 104 7.26 -4.89 -10.57
C ASN A 104 6.49 -4.37 -9.35
N VAL A 105 6.63 -3.08 -8.99
CA VAL A 105 5.97 -2.49 -7.82
C VAL A 105 4.70 -1.73 -8.23
N LEU A 106 3.59 -2.06 -7.57
CA LEU A 106 2.32 -1.34 -7.63
C LEU A 106 2.09 -0.66 -6.28
N TYR A 107 1.45 0.50 -6.28
CA TYR A 107 1.17 1.26 -5.06
C TYR A 107 -0.34 1.28 -4.79
N GLU A 108 -0.76 0.74 -3.66
CA GLU A 108 -2.15 0.85 -3.19
C GLU A 108 -2.19 1.90 -2.08
N ILE A 109 -2.74 3.08 -2.42
CA ILE A 109 -2.63 4.25 -1.55
C ILE A 109 -3.67 4.30 -0.43
N CYS A 110 -4.72 3.50 -0.51
CA CYS A 110 -5.65 3.25 0.60
C CYS A 110 -6.37 1.92 0.37
N ASN A 111 -6.39 1.07 1.41
CA ASN A 111 -6.98 -0.27 1.35
C ASN A 111 -8.51 -0.24 1.13
N GLU A 112 -9.28 -0.11 2.18
CA GLU A 112 -10.74 -0.26 2.20
C GLU A 112 -11.41 0.91 2.93
N PRO A 113 -11.53 2.10 2.33
CA PRO A 113 -12.24 3.21 2.95
C PRO A 113 -13.66 2.81 3.35
N ASN A 114 -14.04 3.15 4.59
CA ASN A 114 -15.30 2.70 5.18
C ASN A 114 -15.84 3.75 6.17
N GLY A 115 -16.73 3.36 7.10
CA GLY A 115 -17.23 4.26 8.16
C GLY A 115 -18.00 5.49 7.64
N GLY A 116 -18.49 5.47 6.41
CA GLY A 116 -19.17 6.61 5.80
C GLY A 116 -18.25 7.59 5.07
N THR A 117 -16.98 7.24 4.89
CA THR A 117 -16.04 8.01 4.06
C THR A 117 -16.56 8.14 2.64
N SER A 118 -16.65 9.38 2.14
CA SER A 118 -17.16 9.65 0.79
C SER A 118 -16.08 9.49 -0.27
N TRP A 119 -16.50 9.31 -1.54
CA TRP A 119 -15.58 9.34 -2.67
C TRP A 119 -14.85 10.69 -2.79
N ASP A 120 -15.52 11.81 -2.51
CA ASP A 120 -14.89 13.14 -2.55
C ASP A 120 -13.76 13.27 -1.51
N SER A 121 -13.92 12.66 -0.32
CA SER A 121 -12.86 12.59 0.70
C SER A 121 -11.66 11.78 0.22
N ILE A 122 -11.93 10.60 -0.36
CA ILE A 122 -10.88 9.74 -0.92
C ILE A 122 -10.17 10.41 -2.10
N LYS A 123 -10.94 11.06 -2.97
CA LYS A 123 -10.42 11.79 -4.12
C LYS A 123 -9.47 12.91 -3.68
N SER A 124 -9.87 13.72 -2.70
CA SER A 124 -9.01 14.76 -2.12
C SER A 124 -7.69 14.21 -1.57
N TYR A 125 -7.73 13.06 -0.90
CA TYR A 125 -6.53 12.36 -0.44
C TYR A 125 -5.66 11.89 -1.61
N ALA A 126 -6.26 11.23 -2.59
CA ALA A 126 -5.56 10.67 -3.73
C ALA A 126 -4.86 11.75 -4.57
N GLU A 127 -5.52 12.90 -4.78
CA GLU A 127 -4.98 14.05 -5.51
C GLU A 127 -3.74 14.67 -4.84
N GLU A 128 -3.50 14.42 -3.55
CA GLU A 128 -2.29 14.85 -2.85
C GLU A 128 -1.20 13.75 -2.84
N VAL A 129 -1.58 12.47 -2.78
CA VAL A 129 -0.62 11.36 -2.70
C VAL A 129 -0.10 10.93 -4.08
N ILE A 130 -0.96 10.86 -5.09
CA ILE A 130 -0.58 10.44 -6.45
C ILE A 130 0.59 11.25 -7.00
N PRO A 131 0.58 12.61 -6.96
CA PRO A 131 1.70 13.40 -7.47
C PRO A 131 3.03 13.11 -6.78
N VAL A 132 3.00 12.70 -5.51
CA VAL A 132 4.22 12.35 -4.76
C VAL A 132 4.86 11.08 -5.33
N ILE A 133 4.06 10.08 -5.68
CA ILE A 133 4.53 8.86 -6.33
C ILE A 133 4.98 9.16 -7.77
N ARG A 134 4.17 9.90 -8.54
CA ARG A 134 4.45 10.28 -9.94
C ARG A 134 5.75 11.07 -10.09
N ALA A 135 6.12 11.88 -9.09
CA ALA A 135 7.37 12.63 -9.10
C ALA A 135 8.61 11.73 -9.13
N GLN A 136 8.53 10.51 -8.63
CA GLN A 136 9.63 9.53 -8.61
C GLN A 136 9.46 8.45 -9.67
N LYS A 137 8.23 8.00 -9.91
CA LYS A 137 7.87 6.96 -10.88
C LYS A 137 6.66 7.40 -11.69
N PRO A 138 6.86 8.12 -12.82
CA PRO A 138 5.77 8.69 -13.63
C PRO A 138 4.79 7.66 -14.18
N ASP A 139 5.25 6.44 -14.42
CA ASP A 139 4.48 5.32 -14.99
C ASP A 139 3.99 4.31 -13.93
N ALA A 140 4.07 4.64 -12.64
CA ALA A 140 3.64 3.74 -11.58
C ALA A 140 2.17 3.34 -11.73
N VAL A 141 1.86 2.07 -11.48
CA VAL A 141 0.47 1.62 -11.32
C VAL A 141 0.03 1.94 -9.90
N ILE A 142 -1.02 2.77 -9.79
CA ILE A 142 -1.55 3.21 -8.49
C ILE A 142 -2.98 2.70 -8.34
N LEU A 143 -3.26 2.04 -7.22
CA LEU A 143 -4.56 1.50 -6.84
C LEU A 143 -5.17 2.40 -5.77
N VAL A 144 -6.44 2.75 -5.94
CA VAL A 144 -7.19 3.60 -5.00
C VAL A 144 -8.45 2.87 -4.58
N GLY A 145 -8.60 2.58 -3.29
CA GLY A 145 -9.82 2.01 -2.74
C GLY A 145 -11.01 2.96 -2.86
N THR A 146 -12.20 2.42 -3.13
CA THR A 146 -13.44 3.20 -3.18
C THR A 146 -14.23 3.07 -1.88
N PRO A 147 -15.28 3.90 -1.63
CA PRO A 147 -16.05 3.82 -0.40
C PRO A 147 -16.67 2.44 -0.14
N THR A 148 -17.09 2.20 1.10
CA THR A 148 -17.79 1.00 1.53
C THR A 148 -17.00 -0.27 1.21
N TRP A 149 -15.73 -0.32 1.71
CA TRP A 149 -14.82 -1.44 1.47
C TRP A 149 -14.59 -1.73 -0.03
N SER A 150 -14.35 -0.68 -0.80
CA SER A 150 -14.11 -0.73 -2.25
C SER A 150 -15.30 -1.26 -3.09
N GLN A 151 -16.54 -1.12 -2.60
CA GLN A 151 -17.74 -1.59 -3.30
C GLN A 151 -18.42 -0.51 -4.15
N GLU A 152 -18.12 0.78 -3.97
CA GLU A 152 -18.80 1.90 -4.65
C GLU A 152 -18.01 2.42 -5.86
N ILE A 153 -17.64 1.53 -6.75
CA ILE A 153 -16.87 1.88 -7.96
C ILE A 153 -17.64 2.81 -8.93
N ASP A 154 -18.95 2.77 -8.89
CA ASP A 154 -19.83 3.64 -9.69
C ASP A 154 -19.65 5.12 -9.33
N LYS A 155 -19.39 5.44 -8.06
CA LYS A 155 -19.09 6.81 -7.62
C LYS A 155 -17.75 7.29 -8.18
N ALA A 156 -16.74 6.44 -8.16
CA ALA A 156 -15.45 6.76 -8.76
C ALA A 156 -15.57 6.94 -10.28
N ALA A 157 -16.34 6.08 -10.95
CA ALA A 157 -16.57 6.19 -12.39
C ALA A 157 -17.34 7.47 -12.77
N ALA A 158 -18.25 7.95 -11.91
CA ALA A 158 -19.02 9.18 -12.16
C ALA A 158 -18.19 10.46 -11.92
N SER A 159 -17.13 10.39 -11.13
CA SER A 159 -16.22 11.50 -10.82
C SER A 159 -14.77 10.97 -10.74
N PRO A 160 -14.15 10.65 -11.88
CA PRO A 160 -12.83 10.05 -11.89
C PRO A 160 -11.77 10.98 -11.31
N LEU A 161 -10.65 10.39 -10.89
CA LEU A 161 -9.44 11.14 -10.54
C LEU A 161 -8.87 11.80 -11.78
N ASP A 162 -8.33 13.02 -11.61
CA ASP A 162 -7.53 13.67 -12.64
C ASP A 162 -6.07 13.27 -12.40
N ASP A 163 -5.63 12.24 -13.11
CA ASP A 163 -4.26 11.74 -13.08
C ASP A 163 -3.58 12.08 -14.42
N SER A 164 -3.34 13.39 -14.63
CA SER A 164 -2.68 13.94 -15.81
C SER A 164 -1.21 14.26 -15.60
#